data_48d507a8ebf34531923142253f617b84
#
_entry.id   48d507a8ebf34531923142253f617b84
#
_cell.length_a   1.000
_cell.length_b   1.000
_cell.length_c   1.000
_cell.angle_alpha   90.00
_cell.angle_beta   90.00
_cell.angle_gamma   90.00
#
_symmetry.space_group_name_H-M   'P 1'
#
loop_
_entity.id
_entity.type
_entity.pdbx_description
1 polymer ?
#
loop_
_entity_poly.entity_id
_entity_poly.type
_entity_poly.pdbx_seq_one_letter_code
_entity_poly.pdbx_strand_id
1 'polypeptide(L)'
;MIIYLTVGDQPSGVFNSQVIDFVNFLAASTSQKVKLVAFISIRGFFSNRRQIQKKCPNAFVLPMLPRIKNWEKNKYLFFASLKLLGLKPSLIMGRNVLATLIALEAKHKGLTNKVLFDGRGAISAEWKEYRVVEDGFLEENIQQWERKAVLEADWRIAVSNKLVDFWNTSFHYKPGNETVIPCTLDQSYERIELSDTQVQAAKERIGLAPDKITLVYSGSTAGWQSGSLLRLLLEELLENQTTLQVLFLSEETATIQSLAAKYPGRIKSRLLPPNEVASFLCGCDYGLLVREQTITNQVAAPVKFAEYLACGLKVLISPNLGDYSELVEKEALGYLSTALPPQLEKMSLTDKTRIQQFALQHFIKQNYLPDYLEIIKQTT
;
A
#
# COMPACT_ATOMS: atom_id res chain seq x y z
N MET A 1 17.02 -20.74 -1.77
CA MET A 1 17.12 -19.37 -1.19
C MET A 1 16.32 -18.41 -2.04
N ILE A 2 15.56 -17.53 -1.40
CA ILE A 2 14.73 -16.50 -2.03
C ILE A 2 15.35 -15.12 -1.79
N ILE A 3 15.41 -14.27 -2.82
CA ILE A 3 15.75 -12.85 -2.69
C ILE A 3 14.51 -12.03 -2.99
N TYR A 4 14.12 -11.13 -2.08
CA TYR A 4 13.17 -10.06 -2.33
C TYR A 4 13.95 -8.81 -2.69
N LEU A 5 13.77 -8.33 -3.93
CA LEU A 5 14.54 -7.23 -4.51
C LEU A 5 13.67 -5.99 -4.64
N THR A 6 14.16 -4.85 -4.11
CA THR A 6 13.53 -3.54 -4.29
C THR A 6 14.50 -2.53 -4.89
N VAL A 7 14.00 -1.61 -5.71
CA VAL A 7 14.80 -0.56 -6.36
C VAL A 7 14.08 0.79 -6.26
N GLY A 8 14.72 1.73 -5.56
CA GLY A 8 14.22 3.10 -5.41
C GLY A 8 13.26 3.32 -4.23
N ASP A 9 12.75 2.27 -3.62
CA ASP A 9 11.93 2.40 -2.41
C ASP A 9 12.74 3.01 -1.25
N GLN A 10 12.11 3.92 -0.50
CA GLN A 10 12.73 4.55 0.67
C GLN A 10 12.03 4.11 1.96
N PRO A 11 12.73 4.13 3.10
CA PRO A 11 12.11 3.87 4.39
C PRO A 11 10.89 4.75 4.62
N SER A 12 9.74 4.11 4.78
CA SER A 12 8.43 4.73 4.97
C SER A 12 7.50 3.74 5.71
N GLY A 13 6.31 4.16 6.07
CA GLY A 13 5.27 3.27 6.61
C GLY A 13 4.98 2.11 5.66
N VAL A 14 4.81 2.40 4.36
CA VAL A 14 4.57 1.39 3.32
C VAL A 14 5.77 0.46 3.15
N PHE A 15 7.00 0.98 3.14
CA PHE A 15 8.20 0.14 3.06
C PHE A 15 8.31 -0.80 4.26
N ASN A 16 7.98 -0.33 5.45
CA ASN A 16 8.01 -1.17 6.64
C ASN A 16 6.97 -2.30 6.53
N SER A 17 5.70 -1.97 6.28
CA SER A 17 4.60 -2.95 6.28
C SER A 17 4.62 -3.89 5.06
N GLN A 18 4.96 -3.38 3.87
CA GLN A 18 4.87 -4.13 2.61
C GLN A 18 6.19 -4.71 2.11
N VAL A 19 7.33 -4.36 2.72
CA VAL A 19 8.66 -4.89 2.37
C VAL A 19 9.29 -5.60 3.56
N ILE A 20 9.59 -4.86 4.64
CA ILE A 20 10.31 -5.43 5.78
C ILE A 20 9.49 -6.51 6.49
N ASP A 21 8.24 -6.19 6.84
CA ASP A 21 7.36 -7.15 7.51
C ASP A 21 7.02 -8.35 6.62
N PHE A 22 6.88 -8.13 5.31
CA PHE A 22 6.68 -9.22 4.36
C PHE A 22 7.88 -10.16 4.31
N VAL A 23 9.10 -9.63 4.20
CA VAL A 23 10.33 -10.44 4.16
C VAL A 23 10.52 -11.20 5.47
N ASN A 24 10.29 -10.55 6.61
CA ASN A 24 10.40 -11.19 7.92
C ASN A 24 9.33 -12.29 8.10
N PHE A 25 8.09 -12.01 7.68
CA PHE A 25 7.00 -12.99 7.69
C PHE A 25 7.36 -14.21 6.84
N LEU A 26 7.80 -14.00 5.61
CA LEU A 26 8.15 -15.09 4.70
C LEU A 26 9.35 -15.90 5.23
N ALA A 27 10.36 -15.23 5.81
CA ALA A 27 11.51 -15.89 6.41
C ALA A 27 11.16 -16.74 7.64
N ALA A 28 10.16 -16.31 8.42
CA ALA A 28 9.66 -17.08 9.56
C ALA A 28 8.74 -18.24 9.18
N SER A 29 8.07 -18.14 8.02
CA SER A 29 7.03 -19.07 7.58
C SER A 29 7.52 -20.13 6.60
N THR A 30 8.76 -20.06 6.11
CA THR A 30 9.32 -21.01 5.15
C THR A 30 10.62 -21.62 5.66
N SER A 31 10.93 -22.85 5.22
CA SER A 31 12.23 -23.48 5.43
C SER A 31 13.34 -22.88 4.57
N GLN A 32 13.00 -22.04 3.61
CA GLN A 32 13.96 -21.39 2.72
C GLN A 32 14.57 -20.14 3.35
N LYS A 33 15.85 -19.92 3.08
CA LYS A 33 16.50 -18.68 3.45
C LYS A 33 15.96 -17.53 2.58
N VAL A 34 15.28 -16.57 3.20
CA VAL A 34 14.77 -15.36 2.54
C VAL A 34 15.67 -14.17 2.86
N LYS A 35 16.00 -13.36 1.88
CA LYS A 35 16.88 -12.20 2.03
C LYS A 35 16.30 -10.96 1.32
N LEU A 36 16.25 -9.84 2.02
CA LEU A 36 15.97 -8.54 1.40
C LEU A 36 17.24 -7.99 0.74
N VAL A 37 17.13 -7.60 -0.53
CA VAL A 37 18.13 -6.76 -1.21
C VAL A 37 17.44 -5.46 -1.61
N ALA A 38 17.86 -4.34 -1.04
CA ALA A 38 17.23 -3.06 -1.26
C ALA A 38 18.22 -2.04 -1.82
N PHE A 39 17.91 -1.51 -3.01
CA PHE A 39 18.59 -0.34 -3.56
C PHE A 39 17.88 0.93 -3.10
N ILE A 40 18.54 1.71 -2.26
CA ILE A 40 17.99 2.96 -1.71
C ILE A 40 18.80 4.17 -2.16
N SER A 41 18.19 5.35 -2.10
CA SER A 41 18.87 6.60 -2.45
C SER A 41 20.20 6.75 -1.71
N ILE A 42 21.21 7.30 -2.40
CA ILE A 42 22.47 7.67 -1.79
C ILE A 42 22.30 8.79 -0.76
N ARG A 43 21.26 9.62 -0.90
CA ARG A 43 20.93 10.65 0.09
C ARG A 43 20.43 9.98 1.36
N GLY A 44 21.09 10.27 2.50
CA GLY A 44 20.77 9.65 3.78
C GLY A 44 21.05 8.15 3.84
N PHE A 45 21.88 7.59 2.95
CA PHE A 45 22.11 6.15 2.81
C PHE A 45 22.45 5.47 4.14
N PHE A 46 23.41 5.98 4.90
CA PHE A 46 23.84 5.34 6.14
C PHE A 46 22.74 5.33 7.21
N SER A 47 21.99 6.41 7.33
CA SER A 47 20.84 6.50 8.25
C SER A 47 19.75 5.52 7.85
N ASN A 48 19.33 5.55 6.57
CA ASN A 48 18.28 4.70 6.03
C ASN A 48 18.69 3.21 6.09
N ARG A 49 19.93 2.89 5.75
CA ARG A 49 20.47 1.52 5.89
C ARG A 49 20.38 1.03 7.35
N ARG A 50 20.81 1.86 8.30
CA ARG A 50 20.72 1.50 9.73
C ARG A 50 19.28 1.27 10.17
N GLN A 51 18.35 2.11 9.73
CA GLN A 51 16.92 1.97 10.01
C GLN A 51 16.35 0.66 9.46
N ILE A 52 16.66 0.31 8.20
CA ILE A 52 16.23 -0.94 7.57
C ILE A 52 16.83 -2.13 8.32
N GLN A 53 18.15 -2.13 8.58
CA GLN A 53 18.84 -3.24 9.23
C GLN A 53 18.44 -3.44 10.70
N LYS A 54 17.97 -2.39 11.38
CA LYS A 54 17.39 -2.52 12.73
C LYS A 54 16.14 -3.40 12.73
N LYS A 55 15.32 -3.34 11.68
CA LYS A 55 14.06 -4.08 11.54
C LYS A 55 14.20 -5.38 10.75
N CYS A 56 15.19 -5.45 9.86
CA CYS A 56 15.52 -6.63 9.04
C CYS A 56 17.04 -6.82 9.04
N PRO A 57 17.61 -7.47 10.08
CA PRO A 57 19.06 -7.57 10.28
C PRO A 57 19.82 -8.21 9.12
N ASN A 58 19.16 -9.13 8.40
CA ASN A 58 19.72 -9.85 7.24
C ASN A 58 19.56 -9.08 5.92
N ALA A 59 19.04 -7.85 5.94
CA ALA A 59 18.88 -7.05 4.73
C ALA A 59 20.25 -6.62 4.17
N PHE A 60 20.41 -6.83 2.86
CA PHE A 60 21.55 -6.34 2.11
C PHE A 60 21.16 -5.04 1.42
N VAL A 61 21.57 -3.93 1.98
CA VAL A 61 21.19 -2.59 1.54
C VAL A 61 22.32 -2.00 0.70
N LEU A 62 22.01 -1.64 -0.54
CA LEU A 62 22.92 -1.12 -1.54
C LEU A 62 22.55 0.33 -1.90
N PRO A 63 23.55 1.18 -2.20
CA PRO A 63 23.27 2.52 -2.70
C PRO A 63 22.78 2.43 -4.16
N MET A 64 21.68 3.14 -4.45
CA MET A 64 21.21 3.36 -5.81
C MET A 64 22.03 4.48 -6.45
N LEU A 65 22.49 4.26 -7.68
CA LEU A 65 23.18 5.30 -8.46
C LEU A 65 22.30 6.56 -8.61
N PRO A 66 22.89 7.76 -8.53
CA PRO A 66 22.16 9.02 -8.67
C PRO A 66 21.42 9.09 -9.99
N ARG A 67 20.27 9.75 -9.95
CA ARG A 67 19.28 9.89 -11.03
C ARG A 67 18.63 8.55 -11.42
N ILE A 68 17.32 8.53 -11.37
CA ILE A 68 16.52 7.32 -11.65
C ILE A 68 16.82 6.72 -13.02
N LYS A 69 17.15 7.53 -14.03
CA LYS A 69 17.55 7.06 -15.35
C LYS A 69 18.77 6.13 -15.38
N ASN A 70 19.56 6.08 -14.31
CA ASN A 70 20.67 5.15 -14.16
C ASN A 70 20.26 3.84 -13.47
N TRP A 71 18.97 3.61 -13.27
CA TRP A 71 18.46 2.45 -12.53
C TRP A 71 19.00 1.11 -13.08
N GLU A 72 19.14 0.98 -14.39
CA GLU A 72 19.67 -0.23 -15.01
C GLU A 72 21.11 -0.55 -14.58
N LYS A 73 21.92 0.47 -14.31
CA LYS A 73 23.33 0.27 -13.90
C LYS A 73 23.44 -0.39 -12.53
N ASN A 74 22.40 -0.33 -11.71
CA ASN A 74 22.36 -1.02 -10.42
C ASN A 74 22.45 -2.55 -10.56
N LYS A 75 22.05 -3.11 -11.72
CA LYS A 75 22.20 -4.53 -12.01
C LYS A 75 23.64 -5.03 -11.87
N TYR A 76 24.61 -4.25 -12.28
CA TYR A 76 26.03 -4.64 -12.20
C TYR A 76 26.49 -4.79 -10.75
N LEU A 77 26.06 -3.86 -9.88
CA LEU A 77 26.33 -3.96 -8.45
C LEU A 77 25.59 -5.15 -7.82
N PHE A 78 24.36 -5.41 -8.24
CA PHE A 78 23.59 -6.57 -7.81
C PHE A 78 24.28 -7.88 -8.23
N PHE A 79 24.65 -8.03 -9.49
CA PHE A 79 25.29 -9.25 -10.00
C PHE A 79 26.67 -9.49 -9.37
N ALA A 80 27.46 -8.42 -9.19
CA ALA A 80 28.72 -8.51 -8.47
C ALA A 80 28.51 -8.97 -7.02
N SER A 81 27.49 -8.42 -6.35
CA SER A 81 27.12 -8.82 -4.98
C SER A 81 26.72 -10.28 -4.87
N LEU A 82 25.93 -10.79 -5.83
CA LEU A 82 25.55 -12.22 -5.87
C LEU A 82 26.80 -13.11 -6.00
N LYS A 83 27.71 -12.76 -6.91
CA LYS A 83 28.94 -13.52 -7.16
C LYS A 83 29.89 -13.46 -5.96
N LEU A 84 30.19 -12.26 -5.44
CA LEU A 84 31.12 -12.06 -4.33
C LEU A 84 30.66 -12.73 -3.04
N LEU A 85 29.36 -12.75 -2.78
CA LEU A 85 28.76 -13.38 -1.61
C LEU A 85 28.42 -14.86 -1.84
N GLY A 86 28.72 -15.43 -2.99
CA GLY A 86 28.40 -16.80 -3.34
C GLY A 86 26.90 -17.11 -3.29
N LEU A 87 26.04 -16.10 -3.51
CA LEU A 87 24.60 -16.28 -3.41
C LEU A 87 24.05 -16.87 -4.72
N LYS A 88 23.33 -17.97 -4.59
CA LYS A 88 22.63 -18.64 -5.70
C LYS A 88 21.13 -18.73 -5.38
N PRO A 89 20.35 -17.66 -5.60
CA PRO A 89 18.93 -17.70 -5.37
C PRO A 89 18.24 -18.63 -6.36
N SER A 90 17.32 -19.48 -5.88
CA SER A 90 16.40 -20.24 -6.73
C SER A 90 15.31 -19.31 -7.30
N LEU A 91 14.90 -18.32 -6.51
CA LEU A 91 13.87 -17.34 -6.85
C LEU A 91 14.32 -15.92 -6.50
N ILE A 92 14.14 -14.98 -7.41
CA ILE A 92 14.17 -13.53 -7.13
C ILE A 92 12.75 -12.96 -7.29
N MET A 93 12.22 -12.41 -6.23
CA MET A 93 10.94 -11.69 -6.22
C MET A 93 11.25 -10.20 -6.42
N GLY A 94 10.95 -9.67 -7.60
CA GLY A 94 11.16 -8.25 -7.92
C GLY A 94 9.93 -7.42 -7.53
N ARG A 95 10.10 -6.50 -6.57
CA ARG A 95 9.04 -5.56 -6.24
C ARG A 95 8.97 -4.45 -7.28
N ASN A 96 7.84 -4.32 -7.92
CA ASN A 96 7.59 -3.42 -9.04
C ASN A 96 8.47 -3.69 -10.27
N VAL A 97 8.30 -2.87 -11.31
CA VAL A 97 8.86 -3.08 -12.65
C VAL A 97 10.39 -3.11 -12.65
N LEU A 98 11.04 -2.08 -12.09
CA LEU A 98 12.49 -1.92 -12.21
C LEU A 98 13.27 -3.05 -11.51
N ALA A 99 12.82 -3.49 -10.35
CA ALA A 99 13.42 -4.62 -9.64
C ALA A 99 13.23 -5.93 -10.42
N THR A 100 12.05 -6.12 -11.01
CA THR A 100 11.75 -7.31 -11.82
C THR A 100 12.61 -7.40 -13.07
N LEU A 101 12.86 -6.28 -13.76
CA LEU A 101 13.73 -6.25 -14.92
C LEU A 101 15.18 -6.62 -14.58
N ILE A 102 15.70 -6.15 -13.44
CA ILE A 102 17.02 -6.57 -12.95
C ILE A 102 17.02 -8.08 -12.64
N ALA A 103 15.94 -8.60 -12.05
CA ALA A 103 15.80 -10.03 -11.76
C ALA A 103 15.74 -10.88 -13.05
N LEU A 104 15.01 -10.43 -14.07
CA LEU A 104 14.95 -11.10 -15.38
C LEU A 104 16.32 -11.15 -16.05
N GLU A 105 17.08 -10.08 -15.98
CA GLU A 105 18.44 -10.08 -16.52
C GLU A 105 19.39 -11.00 -15.72
N ALA A 106 19.19 -11.08 -14.39
CA ALA A 106 19.91 -12.08 -13.57
C ALA A 106 19.58 -13.52 -14.01
N LYS A 107 18.31 -13.80 -14.33
CA LYS A 107 17.88 -15.10 -14.86
C LYS A 107 18.54 -15.39 -16.21
N HIS A 108 18.55 -14.45 -17.15
CA HIS A 108 19.22 -14.62 -18.45
C HIS A 108 20.72 -14.90 -18.30
N LYS A 109 21.37 -14.42 -17.23
CA LYS A 109 22.78 -14.70 -16.90
C LYS A 109 23.00 -15.96 -16.08
N GLY A 110 21.96 -16.75 -15.79
CA GLY A 110 22.05 -17.96 -14.98
C GLY A 110 22.35 -17.70 -13.49
N LEU A 111 22.09 -16.50 -12.99
CA LEU A 111 22.30 -16.12 -11.58
C LEU A 111 21.10 -16.47 -10.68
N THR A 112 19.97 -16.80 -11.26
CA THR A 112 18.75 -17.31 -10.59
C THR A 112 17.99 -18.24 -11.53
N ASN A 113 17.18 -19.14 -11.00
CA ASN A 113 16.37 -20.04 -11.81
C ASN A 113 15.05 -19.39 -12.24
N LYS A 114 14.41 -18.66 -11.34
CA LYS A 114 13.06 -18.14 -11.50
C LYS A 114 12.95 -16.68 -11.04
N VAL A 115 11.99 -15.98 -11.64
CA VAL A 115 11.65 -14.60 -11.31
C VAL A 115 10.16 -14.47 -11.05
N LEU A 116 9.82 -13.83 -9.95
CA LEU A 116 8.46 -13.42 -9.62
C LEU A 116 8.34 -11.90 -9.74
N PHE A 117 7.31 -11.44 -10.42
CA PHE A 117 6.93 -10.03 -10.45
C PHE A 117 5.92 -9.74 -9.33
N ASP A 118 6.32 -8.94 -8.36
CA ASP A 118 5.44 -8.43 -7.31
C ASP A 118 4.86 -7.08 -7.74
N GLY A 119 3.71 -7.13 -8.45
CA GLY A 119 3.02 -5.98 -9.05
C GLY A 119 2.16 -5.26 -8.02
N ARG A 120 2.49 -3.98 -7.76
CA ARG A 120 1.83 -3.17 -6.72
C ARG A 120 0.89 -2.11 -7.27
N GLY A 121 0.75 -2.03 -8.60
CA GLY A 121 -0.11 -1.10 -9.33
C GLY A 121 0.29 -1.03 -10.80
N ALA A 122 -0.44 -0.27 -11.58
CA ALA A 122 -0.14 0.04 -12.99
C ALA A 122 0.90 1.17 -13.04
N ILE A 123 2.19 0.82 -12.95
CA ILE A 123 3.28 1.78 -12.82
C ILE A 123 3.37 2.70 -14.04
N SER A 124 3.14 2.18 -15.25
CA SER A 124 3.13 2.98 -16.47
C SER A 124 2.00 4.02 -16.47
N ALA A 125 0.83 3.66 -15.96
CA ALA A 125 -0.28 4.59 -15.81
C ALA A 125 0.03 5.63 -14.72
N GLU A 126 0.54 5.22 -13.57
CA GLU A 126 0.89 6.10 -12.46
C GLU A 126 1.90 7.18 -12.87
N TRP A 127 2.97 6.79 -13.58
CA TRP A 127 3.98 7.74 -14.03
C TRP A 127 3.42 8.78 -15.00
N LYS A 128 2.53 8.36 -15.89
CA LYS A 128 1.88 9.23 -16.87
C LYS A 128 0.81 10.14 -16.24
N GLU A 129 -0.06 9.57 -15.41
CA GLU A 129 -1.19 10.29 -14.81
C GLU A 129 -0.74 11.33 -13.77
N TYR A 130 0.31 11.02 -12.99
CA TYR A 130 0.77 11.84 -11.88
C TYR A 130 2.17 12.45 -12.08
N ARG A 131 2.75 12.30 -13.27
CA ARG A 131 4.08 12.84 -13.61
C ARG A 131 5.13 12.52 -12.54
N VAL A 132 5.13 11.26 -12.08
CA VAL A 132 6.01 10.80 -10.99
C VAL A 132 7.49 10.97 -11.36
N VAL A 133 7.79 10.95 -12.65
CA VAL A 133 9.14 11.11 -13.19
C VAL A 133 9.12 12.18 -14.28
N GLU A 134 9.98 13.19 -14.15
CA GLU A 134 10.13 14.27 -15.13
C GLU A 134 11.15 13.94 -16.26
N ASP A 135 11.50 12.67 -16.46
CA ASP A 135 12.48 12.23 -17.48
C ASP A 135 11.72 11.56 -18.62
N GLY A 136 11.65 12.24 -19.77
CA GLY A 136 10.90 11.76 -20.95
C GLY A 136 11.31 10.36 -21.43
N PHE A 137 12.62 10.01 -21.34
CA PHE A 137 13.07 8.66 -21.71
C PHE A 137 12.47 7.58 -20.79
N LEU A 138 12.37 7.85 -19.49
CA LEU A 138 11.78 6.91 -18.53
C LEU A 138 10.26 6.80 -18.75
N GLU A 139 9.59 7.91 -18.97
CA GLU A 139 8.15 7.97 -19.21
C GLU A 139 7.76 7.23 -20.50
N GLU A 140 8.54 7.39 -21.57
CA GLU A 140 8.32 6.69 -22.83
C GLU A 140 8.54 5.17 -22.74
N ASN A 141 9.48 4.73 -21.92
CA ASN A 141 9.88 3.32 -21.86
C ASN A 141 9.13 2.53 -20.77
N ILE A 142 8.55 3.18 -19.75
CA ILE A 142 7.98 2.46 -18.59
C ILE A 142 6.88 1.47 -18.99
N GLN A 143 6.08 1.78 -20.00
CA GLN A 143 5.02 0.88 -20.47
C GLN A 143 5.60 -0.40 -21.07
N GLN A 144 6.66 -0.29 -21.87
CA GLN A 144 7.33 -1.46 -22.43
C GLN A 144 8.04 -2.28 -21.35
N TRP A 145 8.63 -1.61 -20.36
CA TRP A 145 9.24 -2.26 -19.22
C TRP A 145 8.24 -2.99 -18.32
N GLU A 146 7.08 -2.38 -18.06
CA GLU A 146 6.01 -3.04 -17.31
C GLU A 146 5.46 -4.23 -18.08
N ARG A 147 5.19 -4.06 -19.39
CA ARG A 147 4.81 -5.17 -20.27
C ARG A 147 5.81 -6.32 -20.20
N LYS A 148 7.13 -6.02 -20.27
CA LYS A 148 8.19 -7.03 -20.18
C LYS A 148 8.18 -7.72 -18.82
N ALA A 149 8.09 -6.99 -17.71
CA ALA A 149 8.01 -7.56 -16.37
C ALA A 149 6.80 -8.50 -16.22
N VAL A 150 5.65 -8.07 -16.75
CA VAL A 150 4.40 -8.87 -16.73
C VAL A 150 4.52 -10.13 -17.57
N LEU A 151 5.07 -10.05 -18.79
CA LEU A 151 5.04 -11.18 -19.72
C LEU A 151 6.17 -12.21 -19.48
N GLU A 152 7.36 -11.77 -19.04
CA GLU A 152 8.54 -12.63 -18.95
C GLU A 152 8.78 -13.21 -17.53
N ALA A 153 8.14 -12.69 -16.48
CA ALA A 153 8.25 -13.30 -15.16
C ALA A 153 7.66 -14.72 -15.16
N ASP A 154 8.20 -15.61 -14.34
CA ASP A 154 7.67 -16.98 -14.20
C ASP A 154 6.35 -17.00 -13.43
N TRP A 155 6.19 -16.09 -12.46
CA TRP A 155 4.97 -15.89 -11.67
C TRP A 155 4.73 -14.41 -11.37
N ARG A 156 3.48 -14.02 -11.10
CA ARG A 156 3.08 -12.65 -10.73
C ARG A 156 2.28 -12.67 -9.44
N ILE A 157 2.49 -11.65 -8.63
CA ILE A 157 1.55 -11.27 -7.58
C ILE A 157 0.90 -9.97 -8.04
N ALA A 158 -0.42 -9.92 -8.07
CA ALA A 158 -1.20 -8.72 -8.33
C ALA A 158 -1.90 -8.28 -7.05
N VAL A 159 -2.00 -6.96 -6.81
CA VAL A 159 -2.70 -6.45 -5.61
C VAL A 159 -4.22 -6.46 -5.76
N SER A 160 -4.74 -6.63 -6.97
CA SER A 160 -6.18 -6.65 -7.27
C SER A 160 -6.47 -7.46 -8.54
N ASN A 161 -7.69 -7.94 -8.69
CA ASN A 161 -8.16 -8.52 -9.95
C ASN A 161 -8.14 -7.47 -11.07
N LYS A 162 -8.50 -6.22 -10.76
CA LYS A 162 -8.46 -5.11 -11.71
C LYS A 162 -7.04 -4.87 -12.26
N LEU A 163 -5.98 -5.16 -11.50
CA LEU A 163 -4.61 -5.09 -12.01
C LEU A 163 -4.32 -6.23 -13.02
N VAL A 164 -4.83 -7.43 -12.78
CA VAL A 164 -4.73 -8.54 -13.74
C VAL A 164 -5.50 -8.20 -15.03
N ASP A 165 -6.69 -7.63 -14.91
CA ASP A 165 -7.49 -7.16 -16.05
C ASP A 165 -6.75 -6.08 -16.85
N PHE A 166 -6.09 -5.15 -16.17
CA PHE A 166 -5.23 -4.15 -16.82
C PHE A 166 -4.07 -4.81 -17.58
N TRP A 167 -3.39 -5.79 -17.01
CA TRP A 167 -2.33 -6.52 -17.73
C TRP A 167 -2.86 -7.28 -18.94
N ASN A 168 -4.05 -7.88 -18.82
CA ASN A 168 -4.70 -8.56 -19.94
C ASN A 168 -5.02 -7.58 -21.07
N THR A 169 -5.68 -6.47 -20.77
CA THR A 169 -6.13 -5.50 -21.78
C THR A 169 -4.97 -4.71 -22.40
N SER A 170 -4.00 -4.27 -21.57
CA SER A 170 -2.94 -3.36 -22.02
C SER A 170 -1.73 -4.10 -22.59
N PHE A 171 -1.43 -5.31 -22.11
CA PHE A 171 -0.23 -6.06 -22.48
C PHE A 171 -0.53 -7.40 -23.16
N HIS A 172 -1.81 -7.77 -23.32
CA HIS A 172 -2.26 -9.07 -23.81
C HIS A 172 -1.73 -10.25 -22.95
N TYR A 173 -1.62 -10.00 -21.65
CA TYR A 173 -1.29 -11.03 -20.69
C TYR A 173 -2.42 -12.06 -20.63
N LYS A 174 -2.07 -13.35 -20.73
CA LYS A 174 -3.05 -14.44 -20.55
C LYS A 174 -2.94 -14.93 -19.11
N PRO A 175 -4.00 -14.77 -18.29
CA PRO A 175 -4.00 -15.26 -16.92
C PRO A 175 -3.68 -16.75 -16.81
N GLY A 176 -3.02 -17.16 -15.72
CA GLY A 176 -2.65 -18.56 -15.45
C GLY A 176 -1.43 -18.73 -14.53
N ASN A 177 -0.54 -17.74 -14.47
CA ASN A 177 0.63 -17.78 -13.59
C ASN A 177 0.68 -16.51 -12.72
N GLU A 178 -0.46 -16.17 -12.11
CA GLU A 178 -0.59 -15.07 -11.15
C GLU A 178 -1.37 -15.51 -9.92
N THR A 179 -1.18 -14.74 -8.87
CA THR A 179 -1.96 -14.84 -7.62
C THR A 179 -2.34 -13.44 -7.19
N VAL A 180 -3.61 -13.23 -6.84
CA VAL A 180 -4.07 -11.93 -6.34
C VAL A 180 -3.92 -11.92 -4.82
N ILE A 181 -3.03 -11.04 -4.33
CA ILE A 181 -2.79 -10.83 -2.90
C ILE A 181 -2.82 -9.32 -2.64
N PRO A 182 -3.83 -8.81 -1.96
CA PRO A 182 -3.96 -7.38 -1.69
C PRO A 182 -2.86 -6.88 -0.76
N CYS A 183 -2.79 -5.57 -0.55
CA CYS A 183 -1.94 -5.00 0.48
C CYS A 183 -2.43 -5.45 1.85
N THR A 184 -1.61 -6.24 2.54
CA THR A 184 -1.94 -6.81 3.85
C THR A 184 -1.56 -5.88 4.99
N LEU A 185 -2.23 -6.06 6.12
CA LEU A 185 -2.00 -5.33 7.36
C LEU A 185 -0.63 -5.62 7.98
N ASP A 186 -0.13 -4.66 8.73
CA ASP A 186 0.94 -4.87 9.71
C ASP A 186 0.44 -5.72 10.88
N GLN A 187 1.32 -6.52 11.46
CA GLN A 187 0.99 -7.40 12.61
C GLN A 187 0.39 -6.66 13.82
N SER A 188 0.69 -5.37 13.98
CA SER A 188 0.15 -4.58 15.09
C SER A 188 -1.37 -4.45 15.04
N TYR A 189 -1.98 -4.51 13.86
CA TYR A 189 -3.44 -4.44 13.70
C TYR A 189 -4.16 -5.69 14.20
N GLU A 190 -3.50 -6.85 14.23
CA GLU A 190 -4.05 -8.09 14.78
C GLU A 190 -4.27 -8.04 16.30
N ARG A 191 -3.59 -7.10 16.97
CA ARG A 191 -3.62 -6.93 18.44
C ARG A 191 -4.59 -5.84 18.91
N ILE A 192 -5.31 -5.22 17.95
CA ILE A 192 -6.28 -4.18 18.29
C ILE A 192 -7.52 -4.85 18.88
N GLU A 193 -7.80 -4.55 20.12
CA GLU A 193 -9.04 -4.92 20.78
C GLU A 193 -10.01 -3.73 20.74
N LEU A 194 -11.20 -3.93 20.20
CA LEU A 194 -12.25 -2.92 20.22
C LEU A 194 -13.17 -3.15 21.43
N SER A 195 -13.16 -2.20 22.36
CA SER A 195 -14.06 -2.14 23.50
C SER A 195 -14.57 -0.70 23.68
N ASP A 196 -15.67 -0.51 24.41
CA ASP A 196 -16.18 0.83 24.70
C ASP A 196 -15.12 1.71 25.34
N THR A 197 -14.34 1.16 26.28
CA THR A 197 -13.27 1.89 26.97
C THR A 197 -12.18 2.33 26.00
N GLN A 198 -11.77 1.46 25.07
CA GLN A 198 -10.71 1.79 24.09
C GLN A 198 -11.20 2.78 23.05
N VAL A 199 -12.44 2.63 22.55
CA VAL A 199 -13.05 3.58 21.62
C VAL A 199 -13.20 4.94 22.27
N GLN A 200 -13.64 4.99 23.54
CA GLN A 200 -13.75 6.24 24.28
C GLN A 200 -12.40 6.91 24.52
N ALA A 201 -11.38 6.17 24.92
CA ALA A 201 -10.01 6.67 25.08
C ALA A 201 -9.44 7.20 23.76
N ALA A 202 -9.73 6.55 22.63
CA ALA A 202 -9.33 7.02 21.32
C ALA A 202 -10.05 8.34 20.96
N LYS A 203 -11.33 8.49 21.24
CA LYS A 203 -12.08 9.75 21.04
C LYS A 203 -11.49 10.91 21.86
N GLU A 204 -11.14 10.66 23.09
CA GLU A 204 -10.50 11.66 23.97
C GLU A 204 -9.15 12.11 23.40
N ARG A 205 -8.33 11.17 22.87
CA ARG A 205 -7.05 11.48 22.21
C ARG A 205 -7.21 12.33 20.96
N ILE A 206 -8.26 12.12 20.18
CA ILE A 206 -8.58 12.93 19.00
C ILE A 206 -8.82 14.39 19.43
N GLY A 207 -9.48 14.58 20.56
CA GLY A 207 -9.79 15.90 21.12
C GLY A 207 -10.79 16.68 20.25
N LEU A 208 -11.68 15.96 19.59
CA LEU A 208 -12.91 16.43 18.94
C LEU A 208 -14.11 16.03 19.84
N ALA A 209 -15.29 16.52 19.53
CA ALA A 209 -16.48 16.24 20.32
C ALA A 209 -16.83 14.73 20.29
N PRO A 210 -16.86 14.01 21.43
CA PRO A 210 -16.98 12.55 21.44
C PRO A 210 -18.37 12.04 21.06
N ASP A 211 -19.39 12.90 21.14
CA ASP A 211 -20.77 12.64 20.74
C ASP A 211 -21.02 12.74 19.25
N LYS A 212 -20.15 13.46 18.53
CA LYS A 212 -20.24 13.64 17.08
C LYS A 212 -19.69 12.46 16.31
N ILE A 213 -20.05 12.41 15.03
CA ILE A 213 -19.57 11.42 14.06
C ILE A 213 -18.24 11.90 13.50
N THR A 214 -17.20 11.07 13.59
CA THR A 214 -15.85 11.44 13.15
C THR A 214 -15.48 10.73 11.84
N LEU A 215 -15.29 11.54 10.81
CA LEU A 215 -14.66 11.11 9.56
C LEU A 215 -13.15 11.23 9.71
N VAL A 216 -12.37 10.32 9.12
CA VAL A 216 -10.90 10.41 9.16
C VAL A 216 -10.29 10.22 7.79
N TYR A 217 -9.36 11.11 7.46
CA TYR A 217 -8.41 10.93 6.37
C TYR A 217 -7.03 10.64 6.96
N SER A 218 -6.44 9.52 6.58
CA SER A 218 -5.07 9.15 6.98
C SER A 218 -4.20 9.00 5.75
N GLY A 219 -3.15 9.82 5.59
CA GLY A 219 -2.23 9.65 4.48
C GLY A 219 -1.42 10.87 4.07
N SER A 220 -0.62 10.66 3.01
CA SER A 220 0.19 11.71 2.39
C SER A 220 -0.65 12.63 1.49
N THR A 221 0.00 13.68 1.00
CA THR A 221 -0.56 14.64 0.03
C THR A 221 -0.19 14.29 -1.42
N ALA A 222 0.20 13.03 -1.69
CA ALA A 222 0.56 12.58 -3.04
C ALA A 222 -0.59 12.76 -4.05
N GLY A 223 -0.27 13.03 -5.30
CA GLY A 223 -1.24 13.39 -6.35
C GLY A 223 -2.43 12.42 -6.49
N TRP A 224 -2.17 11.12 -6.43
CA TRP A 224 -3.22 10.08 -6.48
C TRP A 224 -4.18 10.07 -5.28
N GLN A 225 -3.94 10.88 -4.26
CA GLN A 225 -4.84 11.02 -3.11
C GLN A 225 -6.00 12.00 -3.36
N SER A 226 -6.00 12.69 -4.51
CA SER A 226 -7.13 13.51 -5.01
C SER A 226 -7.69 14.51 -3.99
N GLY A 227 -6.81 15.35 -3.44
CA GLY A 227 -7.16 16.29 -2.36
C GLY A 227 -8.31 17.26 -2.70
N SER A 228 -8.45 17.69 -3.96
CA SER A 228 -9.54 18.52 -4.44
C SER A 228 -10.90 17.84 -4.37
N LEU A 229 -10.96 16.57 -4.80
CA LEU A 229 -12.18 15.77 -4.76
C LEU A 229 -12.60 15.48 -3.31
N LEU A 230 -11.64 15.15 -2.46
CA LEU A 230 -11.87 14.97 -1.03
C LEU A 230 -12.43 16.24 -0.38
N ARG A 231 -11.88 17.42 -0.72
CA ARG A 231 -12.35 18.69 -0.22
C ARG A 231 -13.82 18.93 -0.59
N LEU A 232 -14.19 18.75 -1.86
CA LEU A 232 -15.57 18.94 -2.34
C LEU A 232 -16.55 18.07 -1.59
N LEU A 233 -16.23 16.77 -1.43
CA LEU A 233 -17.06 15.84 -0.66
C LEU A 233 -17.20 16.28 0.81
N LEU A 234 -16.13 16.71 1.43
CA LEU A 234 -16.17 17.16 2.83
C LEU A 234 -16.98 18.43 3.01
N GLU A 235 -16.88 19.39 2.10
CA GLU A 235 -17.70 20.61 2.14
C GLU A 235 -19.18 20.27 2.05
N GLU A 236 -19.59 19.41 1.12
CA GLU A 236 -20.96 18.93 0.98
C GLU A 236 -21.47 18.23 2.26
N LEU A 237 -20.71 17.28 2.79
CA LEU A 237 -21.08 16.54 3.99
C LEU A 237 -21.20 17.45 5.23
N LEU A 238 -20.24 18.36 5.41
CA LEU A 238 -20.21 19.26 6.57
C LEU A 238 -21.31 20.32 6.50
N GLU A 239 -21.74 20.75 5.33
CA GLU A 239 -22.87 21.67 5.14
C GLU A 239 -24.21 20.97 5.45
N ASN A 240 -24.37 19.75 4.97
CA ASN A 240 -25.63 19.00 5.12
C ASN A 240 -25.83 18.39 6.51
N GLN A 241 -24.74 18.11 7.26
CA GLN A 241 -24.84 17.44 8.57
C GLN A 241 -23.93 18.08 9.63
N THR A 242 -24.52 18.80 10.57
CA THR A 242 -23.80 19.53 11.63
C THR A 242 -23.15 18.64 12.68
N THR A 243 -23.60 17.38 12.78
CA THR A 243 -23.04 16.38 13.69
C THR A 243 -21.74 15.76 13.20
N LEU A 244 -21.30 16.05 11.97
CA LEU A 244 -20.04 15.56 11.42
C LEU A 244 -18.84 16.42 11.84
N GLN A 245 -17.73 15.77 12.03
CA GLN A 245 -16.40 16.37 12.24
C GLN A 245 -15.33 15.55 11.52
N VAL A 246 -14.18 16.13 11.25
CA VAL A 246 -13.12 15.50 10.43
C VAL A 246 -11.78 15.55 11.15
N LEU A 247 -11.12 14.41 11.19
CA LEU A 247 -9.73 14.25 11.61
C LEU A 247 -8.84 14.00 10.39
N PHE A 248 -7.82 14.84 10.18
CA PHE A 248 -6.76 14.60 9.23
C PHE A 248 -5.53 14.04 9.95
N LEU A 249 -5.16 12.81 9.66
CA LEU A 249 -3.90 12.19 10.09
C LEU A 249 -2.87 12.36 8.95
N SER A 250 -2.46 13.59 8.73
CA SER A 250 -1.55 14.02 7.66
C SER A 250 -0.82 15.30 8.04
N GLU A 251 0.12 15.71 7.21
CA GLU A 251 0.66 17.07 7.27
C GLU A 251 -0.44 18.10 7.05
N GLU A 252 -0.34 19.23 7.73
CA GLU A 252 -1.27 20.33 7.58
C GLU A 252 -1.01 21.04 6.24
N THR A 253 -2.07 21.19 5.44
CA THR A 253 -2.03 21.85 4.14
C THR A 253 -2.90 23.11 4.14
N ALA A 254 -2.70 23.98 3.16
CA ALA A 254 -3.58 25.15 2.95
C ALA A 254 -5.06 24.77 2.80
N THR A 255 -5.33 23.61 2.20
CA THR A 255 -6.69 23.06 2.07
C THR A 255 -7.28 22.71 3.43
N ILE A 256 -6.53 22.06 4.30
CA ILE A 256 -7.00 21.70 5.65
C ILE A 256 -7.22 22.97 6.49
N GLN A 257 -6.31 23.95 6.40
CA GLN A 257 -6.47 25.22 7.08
C GLN A 257 -7.72 25.98 6.62
N SER A 258 -7.99 26.00 5.30
CA SER A 258 -9.20 26.61 4.74
C SER A 258 -10.48 25.92 5.24
N LEU A 259 -10.49 24.58 5.29
CA LEU A 259 -11.62 23.84 5.85
C LEU A 259 -11.80 24.12 7.35
N ALA A 260 -10.72 24.19 8.12
CA ALA A 260 -10.79 24.49 9.55
C ALA A 260 -11.31 25.89 9.83
N ALA A 261 -10.97 26.87 9.00
CA ALA A 261 -11.50 28.23 9.09
C ALA A 261 -13.00 28.31 8.72
N LYS A 262 -13.42 27.54 7.68
CA LYS A 262 -14.83 27.47 7.25
C LYS A 262 -15.72 26.72 8.24
N TYR A 263 -15.20 25.71 8.93
CA TYR A 263 -15.94 24.85 9.87
C TYR A 263 -15.28 24.82 11.26
N PRO A 264 -15.32 25.94 12.01
CA PRO A 264 -14.62 26.06 13.30
C PRO A 264 -15.01 24.96 14.29
N GLY A 265 -14.02 24.37 14.96
CA GLY A 265 -14.22 23.31 15.96
C GLY A 265 -14.63 21.94 15.42
N ARG A 266 -14.76 21.80 14.08
CA ARG A 266 -15.14 20.54 13.42
C ARG A 266 -14.03 19.86 12.67
N ILE A 267 -12.92 20.56 12.44
CA ILE A 267 -11.74 20.04 11.69
C ILE A 267 -10.55 20.02 12.63
N LYS A 268 -9.82 18.91 12.62
CA LYS A 268 -8.55 18.79 13.32
C LYS A 268 -7.53 18.06 12.45
N SER A 269 -6.27 18.46 12.53
CA SER A 269 -5.17 17.75 11.86
C SER A 269 -4.09 17.34 12.86
N ARG A 270 -3.46 16.19 12.62
CA ARG A 270 -2.30 15.69 13.34
C ARG A 270 -1.42 14.86 12.43
N LEU A 271 -0.14 15.13 12.45
CA LEU A 271 0.86 14.21 11.90
C LEU A 271 1.28 13.23 13.00
N LEU A 272 1.08 11.94 12.77
CA LEU A 272 1.40 10.88 13.73
C LEU A 272 2.48 9.95 13.19
N PRO A 273 3.31 9.39 14.07
CA PRO A 273 4.14 8.25 13.70
C PRO A 273 3.26 7.03 13.38
N PRO A 274 3.67 6.15 12.44
CA PRO A 274 2.84 5.03 11.97
C PRO A 274 2.28 4.13 13.08
N ASN A 275 3.05 3.90 14.13
CA ASN A 275 2.65 3.05 15.26
C ASN A 275 1.55 3.65 16.15
N GLU A 276 1.24 4.93 16.01
CA GLU A 276 0.17 5.60 16.78
C GLU A 276 -1.13 5.73 16.00
N VAL A 277 -1.09 5.61 14.67
CA VAL A 277 -2.24 5.85 13.78
C VAL A 277 -3.45 5.02 14.19
N ALA A 278 -3.28 3.72 14.41
CA ALA A 278 -4.36 2.81 14.76
C ALA A 278 -5.11 3.24 16.04
N SER A 279 -4.38 3.77 17.04
CA SER A 279 -4.97 4.22 18.32
C SER A 279 -5.87 5.44 18.17
N PHE A 280 -5.73 6.21 17.09
CA PHE A 280 -6.64 7.30 16.75
C PHE A 280 -7.80 6.82 15.87
N LEU A 281 -7.50 5.94 14.90
CA LEU A 281 -8.51 5.38 14.01
C LEU A 281 -9.66 4.72 14.78
N CYS A 282 -9.38 3.95 15.82
CA CYS A 282 -10.42 3.27 16.62
C CYS A 282 -11.50 4.20 17.17
N GLY A 283 -11.18 5.49 17.39
CA GLY A 283 -12.13 6.51 17.84
C GLY A 283 -12.98 7.14 16.73
N CYS A 284 -12.68 6.82 15.45
CA CYS A 284 -13.40 7.38 14.31
C CYS A 284 -14.53 6.45 13.84
N ASP A 285 -15.44 6.98 13.03
CA ASP A 285 -16.59 6.22 12.51
C ASP A 285 -16.40 5.84 11.04
N TYR A 286 -15.86 6.75 10.22
CA TYR A 286 -15.70 6.54 8.77
C TYR A 286 -14.30 6.91 8.30
N GLY A 287 -13.67 6.03 7.51
CA GLY A 287 -12.44 6.28 6.81
C GLY A 287 -12.68 6.82 5.40
N LEU A 288 -11.92 7.82 4.98
CA LEU A 288 -12.07 8.50 3.69
C LEU A 288 -11.09 7.94 2.65
N LEU A 289 -11.61 7.36 1.58
CA LEU A 289 -10.85 6.80 0.44
C LEU A 289 -11.37 7.35 -0.89
N VAL A 290 -11.43 8.67 -0.98
CA VAL A 290 -11.97 9.37 -2.16
C VAL A 290 -10.84 9.70 -3.13
N ARG A 291 -10.95 9.17 -4.35
CA ARG A 291 -9.92 9.29 -5.40
C ARG A 291 -10.53 9.49 -6.77
N GLU A 292 -9.77 10.11 -7.66
CA GLU A 292 -10.12 10.31 -9.06
C GLU A 292 -10.22 8.99 -9.82
N GLN A 293 -10.99 8.99 -10.90
CA GLN A 293 -11.21 7.85 -11.80
C GLN A 293 -10.05 7.74 -12.80
N THR A 294 -8.86 7.38 -12.32
CA THR A 294 -7.66 7.13 -13.12
C THR A 294 -7.35 5.64 -13.15
N ILE A 295 -6.59 5.18 -14.14
CA ILE A 295 -6.18 3.77 -14.22
C ILE A 295 -5.40 3.38 -12.95
N THR A 296 -4.52 4.25 -12.47
CA THR A 296 -3.76 4.03 -11.23
C THR A 296 -4.69 3.70 -10.05
N ASN A 297 -5.78 4.44 -9.89
CA ASN A 297 -6.72 4.22 -8.81
C ASN A 297 -7.65 3.03 -9.06
N GLN A 298 -8.03 2.80 -10.32
CA GLN A 298 -8.89 1.66 -10.70
C GLN A 298 -8.26 0.29 -10.46
N VAL A 299 -6.93 0.20 -10.44
CA VAL A 299 -6.22 -1.07 -10.14
C VAL A 299 -5.63 -1.12 -8.74
N ALA A 300 -5.78 -0.06 -7.95
CA ALA A 300 -5.13 0.07 -6.65
C ALA A 300 -5.75 -0.83 -5.59
N ALA A 301 -4.92 -1.25 -4.64
CA ALA A 301 -5.34 -1.88 -3.39
C ALA A 301 -4.72 -1.11 -2.20
N PRO A 302 -5.25 0.08 -1.87
CA PRO A 302 -4.66 0.92 -0.83
C PRO A 302 -4.73 0.25 0.54
N VAL A 303 -3.58 0.11 1.22
CA VAL A 303 -3.50 -0.49 2.57
C VAL A 303 -4.41 0.20 3.59
N LYS A 304 -4.69 1.48 3.40
CA LYS A 304 -5.61 2.26 4.25
C LYS A 304 -7.02 1.67 4.34
N PHE A 305 -7.49 1.02 3.28
CA PHE A 305 -8.76 0.31 3.31
C PHE A 305 -8.77 -0.74 4.42
N ALA A 306 -7.77 -1.61 4.42
CA ALA A 306 -7.62 -2.63 5.44
C ALA A 306 -7.38 -2.04 6.85
N GLU A 307 -6.57 -0.98 6.95
CA GLU A 307 -6.30 -0.27 8.21
C GLU A 307 -7.57 0.33 8.83
N TYR A 308 -8.42 0.98 8.02
CA TYR A 308 -9.69 1.51 8.48
C TYR A 308 -10.63 0.41 8.98
N LEU A 309 -10.79 -0.63 8.18
CA LEU A 309 -11.65 -1.76 8.58
C LEU A 309 -11.12 -2.47 9.83
N ALA A 310 -9.80 -2.66 9.97
CA ALA A 310 -9.19 -3.29 11.15
C ALA A 310 -9.38 -2.47 12.43
N CYS A 311 -9.61 -1.16 12.30
CA CYS A 311 -9.98 -0.28 13.42
C CYS A 311 -11.52 -0.13 13.58
N GLY A 312 -12.31 -0.91 12.86
CA GLY A 312 -13.77 -0.94 12.95
C GLY A 312 -14.48 0.24 12.27
N LEU A 313 -13.85 0.89 11.28
CA LEU A 313 -14.46 2.00 10.56
C LEU A 313 -15.21 1.48 9.32
N LYS A 314 -16.37 2.08 9.02
CA LYS A 314 -16.90 2.06 7.66
C LYS A 314 -16.07 2.95 6.76
N VAL A 315 -16.10 2.73 5.44
CA VAL A 315 -15.36 3.55 4.49
C VAL A 315 -16.31 4.35 3.58
N LEU A 316 -15.93 5.60 3.30
CA LEU A 316 -16.50 6.37 2.21
C LEU A 316 -15.49 6.31 1.06
N ILE A 317 -15.86 5.61 -0.01
CA ILE A 317 -14.95 5.23 -1.08
C ILE A 317 -15.44 5.71 -2.44
N SER A 318 -14.53 6.14 -3.32
CA SER A 318 -14.89 6.40 -4.72
C SER A 318 -15.36 5.14 -5.43
N PRO A 319 -16.29 5.22 -6.38
CA PRO A 319 -16.57 4.10 -7.27
C PRO A 319 -15.31 3.68 -8.03
N ASN A 320 -15.23 2.43 -8.43
CA ASN A 320 -14.12 1.85 -9.22
C ASN A 320 -12.72 2.04 -8.59
N LEU A 321 -12.59 1.99 -7.28
CA LEU A 321 -11.28 1.98 -6.60
C LEU A 321 -10.83 0.53 -6.37
N GLY A 322 -10.06 0.00 -7.30
CA GLY A 322 -9.64 -1.40 -7.31
C GLY A 322 -10.83 -2.36 -7.19
N ASP A 323 -10.62 -3.45 -6.49
CA ASP A 323 -11.67 -4.42 -6.15
C ASP A 323 -12.52 -3.95 -4.95
N TYR A 324 -12.12 -2.85 -4.28
CA TYR A 324 -12.68 -2.48 -2.98
C TYR A 324 -14.04 -1.80 -3.06
N SER A 325 -14.35 -1.10 -4.14
CA SER A 325 -15.67 -0.44 -4.28
C SER A 325 -16.79 -1.47 -4.33
N GLU A 326 -16.61 -2.54 -5.11
CA GLU A 326 -17.56 -3.64 -5.19
C GLU A 326 -17.64 -4.40 -3.85
N LEU A 327 -16.50 -4.59 -3.17
CA LEU A 327 -16.44 -5.24 -1.87
C LEU A 327 -17.18 -4.46 -0.79
N VAL A 328 -17.07 -3.13 -0.80
CA VAL A 328 -17.78 -2.24 0.15
C VAL A 328 -19.28 -2.40 0.05
N GLU A 329 -19.83 -2.43 -1.16
CA GLU A 329 -21.27 -2.62 -1.38
C GLU A 329 -21.71 -4.03 -0.99
N LYS A 330 -21.00 -5.05 -1.46
CA LYS A 330 -21.33 -6.46 -1.22
C LYS A 330 -21.35 -6.83 0.26
N GLU A 331 -20.37 -6.35 1.03
CA GLU A 331 -20.16 -6.74 2.43
C GLU A 331 -20.64 -5.66 3.42
N ALA A 332 -21.34 -4.63 2.94
CA ALA A 332 -21.85 -3.51 3.74
C ALA A 332 -20.77 -2.87 4.64
N LEU A 333 -19.56 -2.63 4.05
CA LEU A 333 -18.42 -2.06 4.78
C LEU A 333 -18.35 -0.54 4.72
N GLY A 334 -19.35 0.11 4.10
CA GLY A 334 -19.38 1.56 3.95
C GLY A 334 -20.28 2.00 2.82
N TYR A 335 -19.92 3.09 2.16
CA TYR A 335 -20.72 3.69 1.09
C TYR A 335 -19.82 4.18 -0.06
N LEU A 336 -20.33 4.12 -1.28
CA LEU A 336 -19.72 4.85 -2.38
C LEU A 336 -19.93 6.36 -2.20
N SER A 337 -18.91 7.15 -2.49
CA SER A 337 -18.99 8.62 -2.37
C SER A 337 -20.05 9.27 -3.29
N THR A 338 -20.52 8.55 -4.29
CA THR A 338 -21.60 8.95 -5.21
C THR A 338 -22.99 8.46 -4.80
N ALA A 339 -23.09 7.65 -3.74
CA ALA A 339 -24.33 7.04 -3.27
C ALA A 339 -24.37 7.02 -1.73
N LEU A 340 -24.18 8.19 -1.12
CA LEU A 340 -24.23 8.35 0.32
C LEU A 340 -25.68 8.37 0.83
N PRO A 341 -25.95 7.85 2.04
CA PRO A 341 -27.23 8.03 2.67
C PRO A 341 -27.46 9.51 3.00
N PRO A 342 -28.72 9.95 3.15
CA PRO A 342 -29.05 11.34 3.49
C PRO A 342 -28.35 11.86 4.74
N GLN A 343 -28.10 10.98 5.70
CA GLN A 343 -27.31 11.25 6.89
C GLN A 343 -26.43 10.04 7.23
N LEU A 344 -25.20 10.30 7.63
CA LEU A 344 -24.32 9.30 8.20
C LEU A 344 -24.70 9.06 9.67
N GLU A 345 -24.62 7.83 10.09
CA GLU A 345 -24.92 7.41 11.47
C GLU A 345 -23.64 7.11 12.25
N LYS A 346 -23.70 7.31 13.55
CA LYS A 346 -22.60 6.96 14.46
C LYS A 346 -22.45 5.44 14.54
N MET A 347 -21.22 4.96 14.45
CA MET A 347 -20.94 3.54 14.49
C MET A 347 -21.17 2.95 15.89
N SER A 348 -21.95 1.88 15.97
CA SER A 348 -22.06 1.05 17.18
C SER A 348 -20.81 0.21 17.39
N LEU A 349 -20.53 -0.22 18.63
CA LEU A 349 -19.44 -1.15 18.91
C LEU A 349 -19.63 -2.50 18.18
N THR A 350 -20.88 -2.95 18.08
CA THR A 350 -21.23 -4.19 17.34
C THR A 350 -20.84 -4.09 15.87
N ASP A 351 -21.16 -2.98 15.19
CA ASP A 351 -20.78 -2.76 13.80
C ASP A 351 -19.26 -2.66 13.64
N LYS A 352 -18.60 -1.92 14.53
CA LYS A 352 -17.13 -1.82 14.54
C LYS A 352 -16.48 -3.18 14.67
N THR A 353 -16.94 -4.03 15.57
CA THR A 353 -16.41 -5.37 15.80
C THR A 353 -16.63 -6.28 14.58
N ARG A 354 -17.82 -6.22 13.97
CA ARG A 354 -18.12 -6.97 12.73
C ARG A 354 -17.14 -6.59 11.60
N ILE A 355 -16.94 -5.30 11.39
CA ILE A 355 -16.04 -4.78 10.34
C ILE A 355 -14.58 -5.17 10.63
N GLN A 356 -14.14 -5.06 11.89
CA GLN A 356 -12.81 -5.51 12.29
C GLN A 356 -12.61 -7.00 12.03
N GLN A 357 -13.56 -7.85 12.39
CA GLN A 357 -13.48 -9.29 12.13
C GLN A 357 -13.36 -9.58 10.64
N PHE A 358 -14.14 -8.88 9.80
CA PHE A 358 -14.00 -8.98 8.36
C PHE A 358 -12.56 -8.63 7.90
N ALA A 359 -12.00 -7.52 8.41
CA ALA A 359 -10.64 -7.10 8.05
C ALA A 359 -9.58 -8.14 8.45
N LEU A 360 -9.68 -8.69 9.66
CA LEU A 360 -8.75 -9.71 10.16
C LEU A 360 -8.87 -11.03 9.38
N GLN A 361 -10.07 -11.36 8.88
CA GLN A 361 -10.26 -12.55 8.03
C GLN A 361 -9.70 -12.39 6.62
N HIS A 362 -9.59 -11.15 6.09
CA HIS A 362 -9.28 -10.92 4.66
C HIS A 362 -7.96 -10.20 4.42
N PHE A 363 -7.38 -9.50 5.40
CA PHE A 363 -6.24 -8.62 5.15
C PHE A 363 -5.00 -8.88 6.01
N ILE A 364 -4.98 -9.91 6.86
CA ILE A 364 -3.76 -10.30 7.57
C ILE A 364 -2.87 -11.19 6.68
N LYS A 365 -1.55 -11.06 6.81
CA LYS A 365 -0.57 -11.81 6.00
C LYS A 365 -0.72 -13.32 6.14
N GLN A 366 -1.06 -13.77 7.32
CA GLN A 366 -1.17 -15.20 7.64
C GLN A 366 -2.22 -15.92 6.78
N ASN A 367 -3.29 -15.23 6.38
CA ASN A 367 -4.33 -15.79 5.52
C ASN A 367 -3.83 -16.16 4.12
N TYR A 368 -2.78 -15.46 3.65
CA TYR A 368 -2.17 -15.68 2.33
C TYR A 368 -0.91 -16.55 2.39
N LEU A 369 -0.59 -17.12 3.56
CA LEU A 369 0.55 -18.04 3.68
C LEU A 369 0.45 -19.24 2.74
N PRO A 370 -0.70 -19.93 2.60
CA PRO A 370 -0.83 -21.03 1.66
C PRO A 370 -0.51 -20.62 0.22
N ASP A 371 -0.97 -19.43 -0.21
CA ASP A 371 -0.70 -18.90 -1.55
C ASP A 371 0.79 -18.63 -1.76
N TYR A 372 1.45 -18.00 -0.79
CA TYR A 372 2.90 -17.78 -0.87
C TYR A 372 3.70 -19.08 -0.91
N LEU A 373 3.31 -20.09 -0.13
CA LEU A 373 3.97 -21.41 -0.14
C LEU A 373 3.77 -22.14 -1.47
N GLU A 374 2.57 -22.04 -2.07
CA GLU A 374 2.31 -22.63 -3.38
C GLU A 374 3.13 -21.91 -4.47
N ILE A 375 3.17 -20.57 -4.47
CA ILE A 375 4.01 -19.79 -5.39
C ILE A 375 5.47 -20.23 -5.27
N ILE A 376 6.00 -20.34 -4.05
CA ILE A 376 7.39 -20.75 -3.82
C ILE A 376 7.62 -22.15 -4.36
N LYS A 377 6.71 -23.09 -4.12
CA LYS A 377 6.80 -24.47 -4.62
C LYS A 377 6.81 -24.52 -6.14
N GLN A 378 6.00 -23.70 -6.81
CA GLN A 378 5.93 -23.60 -8.27
C GLN A 378 7.17 -22.92 -8.88
N THR A 379 7.90 -22.14 -8.10
CA THR A 379 8.99 -21.29 -8.58
C THR A 379 10.37 -21.60 -7.99
N THR A 380 10.52 -22.61 -7.15
CA THR A 380 11.82 -23.05 -6.61
C THR A 380 12.13 -24.51 -6.91
#